data_5da451b7fcde4c63db131ac6367a2e90
#
_entry.id   5da451b7fcde4c63db131ac6367a2e90
#
_cell.length_a   1.000
_cell.length_b   1.000
_cell.length_c   1.000
_cell.angle_alpha   90.00
_cell.angle_beta   90.00
_cell.angle_gamma   90.00
#
_symmetry.space_group_name_H-M   'P 1'
#
loop_
_entity.id
_entity.type
_entity.pdbx_description
1 polymer ?
#
loop_
_entity_poly.entity_id
_entity_poly.type
_entity_poly.pdbx_seq_one_letter_code
_entity_poly.pdbx_strand_id
1 'polypeptide(L)'
;DGARPGDIIFRDVNGDGIIDADDRVRMNKTGTPKWNGGMSIRMSYKAFDFTALIQGAAGAVQYIRTESGDFGNYFKEFADERWRPDPSDPTGMRPDPNADTSGPRAFQREEEYWIANANTFFLRNTDYIRLKQLEVGYNLPPGLTTRLGIQNLRLYANGFNLLTFDNFGLMDPESRNQAGHYYPQKRIVNLGLSLSF
;
A
#
# COMPACT_ATOMS: atom_id res chain seq x y z
N ASP A 1 -1.33 -22.34 28.12
CA ASP A 1 -2.63 -21.67 27.99
C ASP A 1 -3.09 -21.80 26.57
N GLY A 2 -4.23 -22.49 26.42
CA GLY A 2 -4.62 -23.05 25.16
C GLY A 2 -4.89 -22.05 24.05
N ALA A 3 -4.13 -22.13 22.97
CA ALA A 3 -4.47 -21.47 21.72
C ALA A 3 -5.87 -21.92 21.30
N ARG A 4 -6.70 -20.99 20.91
CA ARG A 4 -8.05 -21.24 20.41
C ARG A 4 -8.05 -21.30 18.88
N PRO A 5 -9.00 -21.96 18.25
CA PRO A 5 -9.15 -21.95 16.81
C PRO A 5 -9.20 -20.51 16.26
N GLY A 6 -8.40 -20.24 15.23
CA GLY A 6 -8.24 -18.91 14.66
C GLY A 6 -7.22 -18.01 15.36
N ASP A 7 -6.55 -18.46 16.39
CA ASP A 7 -5.42 -17.74 16.97
C ASP A 7 -4.16 -17.86 16.10
N ILE A 8 -3.31 -16.85 16.13
CA ILE A 8 -1.98 -16.92 15.54
C ILE A 8 -1.08 -17.79 16.44
N ILE A 9 -0.53 -18.85 15.88
CA ILE A 9 0.37 -19.77 16.57
C ILE A 9 1.80 -19.27 16.39
N PHE A 10 2.52 -19.10 17.50
CA PHE A 10 3.94 -18.77 17.51
C PHE A 10 4.78 -20.05 17.42
N ARG A 11 5.94 -19.90 16.86
CA ARG A 11 6.90 -20.98 16.71
C ARG A 11 7.87 -20.97 17.89
N ASP A 12 8.04 -22.10 18.54
CA ASP A 12 9.17 -22.38 19.41
C ASP A 12 10.44 -22.44 18.56
N VAL A 13 11.31 -21.46 18.70
CA VAL A 13 12.52 -21.30 17.88
C VAL A 13 13.72 -21.97 18.52
N ASN A 14 13.81 -21.91 19.85
CA ASN A 14 14.91 -22.50 20.62
C ASN A 14 14.67 -23.99 20.93
N GLY A 15 13.43 -24.49 20.84
CA GLY A 15 13.07 -25.90 21.02
C GLY A 15 12.96 -26.33 22.48
N ASP A 16 12.70 -25.38 23.38
CA ASP A 16 12.58 -25.69 24.82
C ASP A 16 11.14 -26.05 25.24
N GLY A 17 10.18 -25.97 24.34
CA GLY A 17 8.76 -26.27 24.57
C GLY A 17 7.96 -25.14 25.22
N ILE A 18 8.55 -23.95 25.39
CA ILE A 18 7.93 -22.79 25.98
C ILE A 18 7.95 -21.66 24.95
N ILE A 19 6.82 -21.02 24.68
CA ILE A 19 6.78 -19.85 23.80
C ILE A 19 6.95 -18.58 24.64
N ASP A 20 8.11 -17.93 24.52
CA ASP A 20 8.42 -16.73 25.30
C ASP A 20 9.30 -15.71 24.54
N ALA A 21 10.02 -14.86 25.27
CA ALA A 21 10.85 -13.81 24.69
C ALA A 21 12.09 -14.35 23.96
N ASP A 22 12.54 -15.53 24.30
CA ASP A 22 13.73 -16.16 23.71
C ASP A 22 13.44 -16.74 22.33
N ASP A 23 12.15 -16.88 21.96
CA ASP A 23 11.69 -17.22 20.60
C ASP A 23 11.65 -16.05 19.64
N ARG A 24 12.02 -14.84 20.07
CA ARG A 24 12.02 -13.66 19.23
C ARG A 24 13.17 -13.66 18.25
N VAL A 25 12.83 -13.76 16.96
CA VAL A 25 13.81 -13.74 15.88
C VAL A 25 13.99 -12.32 15.36
N ARG A 26 15.26 -11.86 15.32
CA ARG A 26 15.59 -10.60 14.65
C ARG A 26 15.45 -10.76 13.16
N MET A 27 14.45 -10.10 12.58
CA MET A 27 14.27 -10.02 11.13
C MET A 27 15.19 -8.94 10.53
N ASN A 28 15.87 -9.24 9.43
CA ASN A 28 16.65 -8.26 8.67
C ASN A 28 15.73 -7.42 7.77
N LYS A 29 14.68 -6.88 8.36
CA LYS A 29 13.68 -6.05 7.70
C LYS A 29 13.42 -4.80 8.53
N THR A 30 13.24 -3.67 7.87
CA THR A 30 13.03 -2.37 8.51
C THR A 30 11.88 -1.63 7.85
N GLY A 31 11.33 -0.63 8.53
CA GLY A 31 10.36 0.29 7.93
C GLY A 31 10.98 1.25 6.91
N THR A 32 12.31 1.31 6.80
CA THR A 32 12.99 2.17 5.83
C THR A 32 13.35 1.36 4.59
N PRO A 33 13.04 1.84 3.38
CA PRO A 33 13.45 1.18 2.15
C PRO A 33 14.96 1.03 2.07
N LYS A 34 15.43 -0.13 1.64
CA LYS A 34 16.85 -0.37 1.33
C LYS A 34 17.24 0.25 -0.01
N TRP A 35 16.29 0.31 -0.92
CA TRP A 35 16.46 0.87 -2.25
C TRP A 35 15.40 1.93 -2.49
N ASN A 36 15.83 3.07 -3.00
CA ASN A 36 14.97 4.16 -3.41
C ASN A 36 15.54 4.77 -4.67
N GLY A 37 14.72 5.00 -5.67
CA GLY A 37 15.17 5.52 -6.93
C GLY A 37 14.06 6.07 -7.80
N GLY A 38 14.47 6.76 -8.86
CA GLY A 38 13.56 7.29 -9.85
C GLY A 38 14.22 7.50 -11.19
N MET A 39 13.39 7.54 -12.23
CA MET A 39 13.81 7.78 -13.60
C MET A 39 12.95 8.88 -14.22
N SER A 40 13.60 9.88 -14.78
CA SER A 40 12.93 10.93 -15.55
C SER A 40 13.18 10.70 -17.03
N ILE A 41 12.11 10.62 -17.80
CA ILE A 41 12.13 10.45 -19.26
C ILE A 41 11.60 11.74 -19.87
N ARG A 42 12.34 12.32 -20.80
CA ARG A 42 11.92 13.48 -21.59
C ARG A 42 12.17 13.19 -23.07
N MET A 43 11.14 13.41 -23.87
CA MET A 43 11.19 13.18 -25.31
C MET A 43 10.50 14.33 -26.03
N SER A 44 10.98 14.66 -27.22
CA SER A 44 10.32 15.61 -28.12
C SER A 44 10.30 15.02 -29.52
N TYR A 45 9.14 15.11 -30.16
CA TYR A 45 9.00 14.70 -31.55
C TYR A 45 8.06 15.66 -32.29
N LYS A 46 8.63 16.39 -33.27
CA LYS A 46 7.92 17.46 -34.00
C LYS A 46 7.34 18.50 -33.03
N ALA A 47 6.03 18.64 -33.01
CA ALA A 47 5.29 19.57 -32.17
C ALA A 47 4.94 18.99 -30.78
N PHE A 48 5.18 17.71 -30.54
CA PHE A 48 4.86 17.04 -29.28
C PHE A 48 6.07 17.01 -28.33
N ASP A 49 5.79 17.20 -27.09
CA ASP A 49 6.72 16.93 -25.98
C ASP A 49 6.09 15.99 -24.95
N PHE A 50 6.93 15.21 -24.32
CA PHE A 50 6.53 14.18 -23.35
C PHE A 50 7.50 14.19 -22.18
N THR A 51 6.98 14.18 -20.97
CA THR A 51 7.76 14.02 -19.75
C THR A 51 7.11 13.00 -18.85
N ALA A 52 7.88 12.04 -18.37
CA ALA A 52 7.44 11.09 -17.35
C ALA A 52 8.45 11.01 -16.21
N LEU A 53 7.95 10.91 -14.98
CA LEU A 53 8.72 10.60 -13.78
C LEU A 53 8.19 9.31 -13.18
N ILE A 54 9.05 8.31 -13.10
CA ILE A 54 8.81 7.04 -12.45
C ILE A 54 9.62 7.01 -11.17
N GLN A 55 9.02 6.61 -10.07
CA GLN A 55 9.65 6.49 -8.77
C GLN A 55 9.34 5.12 -8.17
N GLY A 56 10.27 4.57 -7.40
CA GLY A 56 10.05 3.32 -6.68
C GLY A 56 10.93 3.20 -5.45
N ALA A 57 10.48 2.36 -4.53
CA ALA A 57 11.22 1.98 -3.35
C ALA A 57 11.04 0.50 -3.06
N ALA A 58 12.06 -0.14 -2.50
CA ALA A 58 12.04 -1.57 -2.20
C ALA A 58 12.82 -1.93 -0.93
N GLY A 59 12.48 -3.07 -0.34
CA GLY A 59 13.12 -3.64 0.84
C GLY A 59 12.60 -3.07 2.15
N ALA A 60 11.45 -2.40 2.15
CA ALA A 60 10.76 -1.96 3.36
C ALA A 60 9.60 -2.87 3.73
N VAL A 61 9.29 -2.91 5.00
CA VAL A 61 8.10 -3.55 5.53
C VAL A 61 7.41 -2.63 6.53
N GLN A 62 6.11 -2.82 6.67
CA GLN A 62 5.32 -2.11 7.66
C GLN A 62 4.51 -3.12 8.47
N TYR A 63 4.44 -2.90 9.77
CA TYR A 63 3.59 -3.66 10.66
C TYR A 63 2.21 -3.03 10.67
N ILE A 64 1.20 -3.72 10.13
CA ILE A 64 -0.16 -3.22 10.01
C ILE A 64 -1.07 -4.08 10.86
N ARG A 65 -1.67 -3.47 11.87
CA ARG A 65 -2.71 -4.11 12.67
C ARG A 65 -4.01 -4.26 11.87
N THR A 66 -4.91 -5.08 12.36
CA THR A 66 -6.20 -5.36 11.72
C THR A 66 -7.14 -4.17 11.69
N GLU A 67 -6.93 -3.18 12.56
CA GLU A 67 -7.78 -2.00 12.69
C GLU A 67 -7.21 -0.79 11.93
N SER A 68 -8.09 -0.03 11.32
CA SER A 68 -7.79 1.22 10.60
C SER A 68 -8.05 2.44 11.50
N GLY A 69 -7.33 2.57 12.61
CA GLY A 69 -7.40 3.74 13.48
C GLY A 69 -8.28 3.56 14.70
N ASP A 70 -9.57 3.79 14.57
CA ASP A 70 -10.50 3.75 15.70
C ASP A 70 -10.91 2.32 16.06
N PHE A 71 -11.33 2.15 17.31
CA PHE A 71 -11.81 0.87 17.82
C PHE A 71 -12.98 0.32 16.98
N GLY A 72 -12.87 -0.95 16.58
CA GLY A 72 -13.89 -1.63 15.79
C GLY A 72 -13.90 -1.28 14.30
N ASN A 73 -13.01 -0.41 13.84
CA ASN A 73 -12.90 -0.02 12.44
C ASN A 73 -11.83 -0.87 11.73
N TYR A 74 -12.19 -2.06 11.30
CA TYR A 74 -11.31 -3.01 10.66
C TYR A 74 -11.08 -2.70 9.17
N PHE A 75 -9.89 -2.99 8.67
CA PHE A 75 -9.68 -3.11 7.23
C PHE A 75 -10.55 -4.23 6.65
N LYS A 76 -11.12 -3.97 5.47
CA LYS A 76 -12.03 -4.90 4.80
C LYS A 76 -11.43 -6.30 4.63
N GLU A 77 -10.14 -6.39 4.23
CA GLU A 77 -9.40 -7.64 4.10
C GLU A 77 -9.50 -8.49 5.38
N PHE A 78 -9.15 -7.91 6.53
CA PHE A 78 -9.20 -8.63 7.80
C PHE A 78 -10.63 -8.95 8.26
N ALA A 79 -11.59 -8.11 7.93
CA ALA A 79 -12.99 -8.37 8.25
C ALA A 79 -13.57 -9.53 7.43
N ASP A 80 -13.20 -9.61 6.17
CA ASP A 80 -13.68 -10.64 5.25
C ASP A 80 -13.00 -11.99 5.48
N GLU A 81 -11.68 -11.98 5.68
CA GLU A 81 -10.85 -13.19 5.82
C GLU A 81 -10.76 -13.72 7.25
N ARG A 82 -11.40 -13.05 8.22
CA ARG A 82 -11.28 -13.47 9.62
C ARG A 82 -11.83 -14.87 9.84
N TRP A 83 -11.16 -15.64 10.66
CA TRP A 83 -11.66 -16.92 11.11
C TRP A 83 -13.01 -16.79 11.80
N ARG A 84 -13.96 -17.65 11.43
CA ARG A 84 -15.31 -17.77 12.01
C ARG A 84 -15.60 -19.24 12.26
N PRO A 85 -16.27 -19.57 13.37
CA PRO A 85 -16.70 -20.95 13.58
C PRO A 85 -17.83 -21.32 12.61
N ASP A 86 -17.86 -22.58 12.22
CA ASP A 86 -18.99 -23.18 11.50
C ASP A 86 -20.27 -23.07 12.36
N PRO A 87 -21.32 -22.41 11.89
CA PRO A 87 -22.56 -22.27 12.66
C PRO A 87 -23.21 -23.60 13.02
N SER A 88 -22.89 -24.66 12.29
CA SER A 88 -23.42 -26.03 12.54
C SER A 88 -22.56 -26.84 13.51
N ASP A 89 -21.38 -26.34 13.90
CA ASP A 89 -20.49 -27.00 14.85
C ASP A 89 -20.74 -26.52 16.28
N PRO A 90 -21.37 -27.34 17.15
CA PRO A 90 -21.64 -26.94 18.52
C PRO A 90 -20.38 -26.77 19.38
N THR A 91 -19.23 -27.28 18.92
CA THR A 91 -17.96 -27.12 19.60
C THR A 91 -17.27 -25.80 19.26
N GLY A 92 -17.63 -25.15 18.15
CA GLY A 92 -17.01 -23.95 17.65
C GLY A 92 -15.55 -24.13 17.22
N MET A 93 -15.14 -25.37 16.97
CA MET A 93 -13.73 -25.70 16.67
C MET A 93 -13.44 -25.76 15.17
N ARG A 94 -14.45 -25.97 14.35
CA ARG A 94 -14.32 -26.04 12.89
C ARG A 94 -14.50 -24.65 12.26
N PRO A 95 -13.74 -24.33 11.20
CA PRO A 95 -13.96 -23.11 10.43
C PRO A 95 -15.27 -23.18 9.64
N ASP A 96 -15.91 -22.04 9.41
CA ASP A 96 -17.09 -21.92 8.55
C ASP A 96 -16.72 -22.30 7.10
N PRO A 97 -17.33 -23.37 6.53
CA PRO A 97 -17.01 -23.82 5.17
C PRO A 97 -17.48 -22.86 4.08
N ASN A 98 -18.31 -21.88 4.41
CA ASN A 98 -18.87 -20.91 3.47
C ASN A 98 -18.18 -19.53 3.54
N ALA A 99 -17.18 -19.38 4.39
CA ALA A 99 -16.45 -18.14 4.56
C ALA A 99 -14.94 -18.31 4.29
N ASP A 100 -14.29 -17.25 3.84
CA ASP A 100 -12.84 -17.18 3.90
C ASP A 100 -12.42 -17.04 5.37
N THR A 101 -11.63 -18.00 5.85
CA THR A 101 -11.16 -18.07 7.23
C THR A 101 -9.64 -18.16 7.29
N SER A 102 -8.96 -17.58 6.29
CA SER A 102 -7.49 -17.56 6.19
C SER A 102 -6.82 -16.61 7.19
N GLY A 103 -7.56 -15.62 7.69
CA GLY A 103 -7.10 -14.68 8.69
C GLY A 103 -7.39 -15.12 10.12
N PRO A 104 -6.82 -14.44 11.14
CA PRO A 104 -7.06 -14.73 12.53
C PRO A 104 -8.52 -14.39 12.93
N ARG A 105 -8.98 -15.00 14.02
CA ARG A 105 -10.28 -14.66 14.59
C ARG A 105 -10.34 -13.21 15.08
N ALA A 106 -11.56 -12.70 15.24
CA ALA A 106 -11.77 -11.44 15.94
C ALA A 106 -11.28 -11.53 17.40
N PHE A 107 -10.73 -10.46 17.92
CA PHE A 107 -10.09 -10.42 19.24
C PHE A 107 -10.59 -9.22 20.06
N GLN A 108 -10.43 -9.32 21.36
CA GLN A 108 -10.54 -8.16 22.25
C GLN A 108 -9.14 -7.52 22.37
N ARG A 109 -9.10 -6.19 22.32
CA ARG A 109 -7.84 -5.47 22.50
C ARG A 109 -7.17 -5.86 23.81
N GLU A 110 -5.86 -6.08 23.74
CA GLU A 110 -4.96 -6.29 24.88
C GLU A 110 -5.13 -7.63 25.64
N GLU A 111 -6.14 -8.41 25.35
CA GLU A 111 -6.37 -9.70 26.04
C GLU A 111 -5.73 -10.90 25.33
N GLU A 112 -5.35 -10.74 24.06
CA GLU A 112 -4.86 -11.85 23.27
C GLU A 112 -3.34 -11.81 23.13
N TYR A 113 -2.69 -12.92 23.46
CA TYR A 113 -1.23 -13.05 23.41
C TYR A 113 -0.64 -12.65 22.04
N TRP A 114 -1.27 -13.06 20.96
CA TRP A 114 -0.81 -12.78 19.60
C TRP A 114 -1.02 -11.34 19.15
N ILE A 115 -1.86 -10.55 19.81
CA ILE A 115 -1.98 -9.11 19.61
C ILE A 115 -0.93 -8.35 20.43
N ALA A 116 -0.69 -8.78 21.65
CA ALA A 116 0.29 -8.15 22.54
C ALA A 116 1.73 -8.37 22.02
N ASN A 117 1.98 -9.47 21.32
CA ASN A 117 3.29 -9.82 20.81
C ASN A 117 3.42 -9.60 19.31
N ALA A 118 4.53 -8.97 18.90
CA ALA A 118 4.85 -8.76 17.50
C ALA A 118 5.00 -10.11 16.77
N ASN A 119 4.40 -10.21 15.59
CA ASN A 119 4.41 -11.43 14.79
C ASN A 119 4.56 -11.11 13.30
N THR A 120 4.84 -12.10 12.50
CA THR A 120 5.07 -11.93 11.06
C THR A 120 3.79 -11.79 10.25
N PHE A 121 2.65 -12.18 10.78
CA PHE A 121 1.36 -12.12 10.09
C PHE A 121 0.99 -10.67 9.69
N PHE A 122 1.21 -9.72 10.59
CA PHE A 122 0.92 -8.31 10.35
C PHE A 122 2.03 -7.55 9.63
N LEU A 123 3.11 -8.24 9.26
CA LEU A 123 4.23 -7.62 8.56
C LEU A 123 4.00 -7.64 7.05
N ARG A 124 3.75 -6.47 6.47
CA ARG A 124 3.46 -6.31 5.05
C ARG A 124 4.62 -5.68 4.31
N ASN A 125 4.87 -6.16 3.09
CA ASN A 125 5.86 -5.56 2.18
C ASN A 125 5.28 -4.26 1.60
N THR A 126 6.09 -3.20 1.58
CA THR A 126 5.72 -1.88 1.04
C THR A 126 6.50 -1.50 -0.21
N ASP A 127 7.04 -2.47 -0.92
CA ASP A 127 7.72 -2.23 -2.19
C ASP A 127 6.72 -1.72 -3.24
N TYR A 128 7.13 -0.71 -4.01
CA TYR A 128 6.28 -0.15 -5.04
C TYR A 128 7.06 0.46 -6.20
N ILE A 129 6.39 0.60 -7.33
CA ILE A 129 6.77 1.43 -8.47
C ILE A 129 5.57 2.31 -8.83
N ARG A 130 5.83 3.62 -9.01
CA ARG A 130 4.79 4.60 -9.29
C ARG A 130 5.12 5.49 -10.47
N LEU A 131 4.16 5.68 -11.37
CA LEU A 131 4.17 6.77 -12.33
C LEU A 131 3.77 8.06 -11.61
N LYS A 132 4.79 8.77 -11.11
CA LYS A 132 4.63 9.94 -10.25
C LYS A 132 4.11 11.14 -10.99
N GLN A 133 4.60 11.34 -12.23
CA GLN A 133 4.19 12.41 -13.11
C GLN A 133 4.22 11.94 -14.55
N LEU A 134 3.25 12.38 -15.32
CA LEU A 134 3.19 12.26 -16.75
C LEU A 134 2.71 13.59 -17.33
N GLU A 135 3.36 14.08 -18.35
CA GLU A 135 2.91 15.26 -19.11
C GLU A 135 3.09 15.01 -20.60
N VAL A 136 2.10 15.39 -21.37
CA VAL A 136 2.12 15.43 -22.82
C VAL A 136 1.73 16.83 -23.26
N GLY A 137 2.59 17.47 -24.03
CA GLY A 137 2.40 18.80 -24.59
C GLY A 137 2.35 18.78 -26.10
N TYR A 138 1.64 19.73 -26.67
CA TYR A 138 1.57 20.00 -28.09
C TYR A 138 1.77 21.49 -28.34
N ASN A 139 2.84 21.82 -29.06
CA ASN A 139 3.15 23.18 -29.46
C ASN A 139 2.48 23.47 -30.83
N LEU A 140 1.63 24.44 -30.88
CA LEU A 140 0.96 24.78 -32.14
C LEU A 140 1.98 25.33 -33.16
N PRO A 141 1.85 24.94 -34.46
CA PRO A 141 2.74 25.42 -35.49
C PRO A 141 2.66 26.94 -35.65
N PRO A 142 3.82 27.62 -35.91
CA PRO A 142 3.85 29.09 -36.06
C PRO A 142 2.89 29.67 -37.07
N GLY A 143 2.57 28.94 -38.14
CA GLY A 143 1.61 29.39 -39.16
C GLY A 143 0.18 29.59 -38.66
N LEU A 144 -0.20 28.97 -37.53
CA LEU A 144 -1.49 29.17 -36.87
C LEU A 144 -1.40 30.28 -35.81
N THR A 145 -0.33 30.29 -35.02
CA THR A 145 -0.17 31.25 -33.91
C THR A 145 0.05 32.68 -34.40
N THR A 146 0.83 32.87 -35.47
CA THR A 146 1.13 34.19 -36.03
C THR A 146 -0.13 34.90 -36.53
N ARG A 147 -1.10 34.18 -37.09
CA ARG A 147 -2.39 34.75 -37.51
C ARG A 147 -3.21 35.31 -36.36
N LEU A 148 -2.96 34.81 -35.15
CA LEU A 148 -3.65 35.21 -33.92
C LEU A 148 -2.85 36.27 -33.13
N GLY A 149 -1.68 36.71 -33.62
CA GLY A 149 -0.79 37.60 -32.87
C GLY A 149 -0.11 36.97 -31.69
N ILE A 150 -0.04 35.64 -31.64
CA ILE A 150 0.55 34.84 -30.55
C ILE A 150 1.89 34.33 -31.03
N GLN A 151 2.93 34.54 -30.23
CA GLN A 151 4.28 34.02 -30.51
C GLN A 151 4.35 32.52 -30.32
N ASN A 152 3.79 32.01 -29.22
CA ASN A 152 3.76 30.59 -28.93
C ASN A 152 2.45 30.21 -28.21
N LEU A 153 1.88 29.05 -28.59
CA LEU A 153 0.74 28.43 -27.93
C LEU A 153 1.06 26.95 -27.71
N ARG A 154 1.17 26.53 -26.45
CA ARG A 154 1.31 25.15 -26.07
C ARG A 154 0.09 24.68 -25.30
N LEU A 155 -0.52 23.59 -25.75
CA LEU A 155 -1.56 22.85 -25.03
C LEU A 155 -0.91 21.67 -24.34
N TYR A 156 -1.31 21.39 -23.11
CA TYR A 156 -0.75 20.24 -22.39
C TYR A 156 -1.78 19.56 -21.48
N ALA A 157 -1.58 18.28 -21.30
CA ALA A 157 -2.23 17.48 -20.27
C ALA A 157 -1.16 16.92 -19.34
N ASN A 158 -1.37 17.03 -18.04
CA ASN A 158 -0.49 16.38 -17.08
C ASN A 158 -1.28 15.63 -16.00
N GLY A 159 -0.62 14.66 -15.40
CA GLY A 159 -1.18 13.91 -14.30
C GLY A 159 -0.14 13.52 -13.27
N PHE A 160 -0.60 13.38 -12.03
CA PHE A 160 0.22 13.00 -10.89
C PHE A 160 -0.33 11.74 -10.23
N ASN A 161 0.59 10.89 -9.76
CA ASN A 161 0.28 9.62 -9.08
C ASN A 161 -0.69 8.73 -9.88
N LEU A 162 -0.49 8.66 -11.22
CA LEU A 162 -1.45 8.05 -12.14
C LEU A 162 -1.57 6.54 -11.94
N LEU A 163 -0.44 5.86 -11.76
CA LEU A 163 -0.37 4.41 -11.61
C LEU A 163 0.57 4.07 -10.47
N THR A 164 0.17 3.14 -9.63
CA THR A 164 1.01 2.55 -8.58
C THR A 164 0.91 1.04 -8.70
N PHE A 165 2.04 0.37 -8.71
CA PHE A 165 2.18 -1.08 -8.69
C PHE A 165 2.83 -1.44 -7.36
N ASP A 166 2.13 -2.12 -6.50
CA ASP A 166 2.60 -2.56 -5.19
C ASP A 166 1.93 -3.89 -4.79
N ASN A 167 2.50 -4.54 -3.79
CA ASN A 167 1.95 -5.74 -3.18
C ASN A 167 1.34 -5.45 -1.80
N PHE A 168 1.23 -4.18 -1.44
CA PHE A 168 0.74 -3.78 -0.13
C PHE A 168 -0.79 -3.92 -0.02
N GLY A 169 -1.53 -3.42 -1.01
CA GLY A 169 -2.95 -3.64 -1.22
C GLY A 169 -3.90 -2.95 -0.23
N LEU A 170 -3.43 -2.56 0.95
CA LEU A 170 -4.27 -2.03 2.03
C LEU A 170 -4.40 -0.50 1.99
N MET A 171 -3.30 0.18 1.72
CA MET A 171 -3.21 1.64 1.68
C MET A 171 -2.06 2.08 0.78
N ASP A 172 -1.79 3.37 0.69
CA ASP A 172 -0.65 3.87 -0.08
C ASP A 172 0.67 3.34 0.51
N PRO A 173 1.54 2.69 -0.28
CA PRO A 173 2.79 2.10 0.20
C PRO A 173 3.81 3.12 0.73
N GLU A 174 3.67 4.40 0.39
CA GLU A 174 4.47 5.49 0.97
C GLU A 174 3.93 5.93 2.34
N SER A 175 2.71 5.52 2.71
CA SER A 175 2.13 5.80 4.01
C SER A 175 2.82 4.99 5.11
N ARG A 176 3.09 5.63 6.24
CA ARG A 176 3.82 5.02 7.36
C ARG A 176 3.05 5.10 8.66
N ASN A 177 1.80 4.71 8.61
CA ASN A 177 0.96 4.71 9.79
C ASN A 177 0.37 3.32 10.03
N GLN A 178 0.71 2.73 11.17
CA GLN A 178 0.25 1.39 11.56
C GLN A 178 -1.25 1.30 11.81
N ALA A 179 -1.88 2.42 12.13
CA ALA A 179 -3.29 2.51 12.47
C ALA A 179 -4.17 2.97 11.30
N GLY A 180 -3.62 3.13 10.10
CA GLY A 180 -4.38 3.58 8.93
C GLY A 180 -4.77 5.06 8.94
N HIS A 181 -4.31 5.85 9.90
CA HIS A 181 -4.51 7.30 9.92
C HIS A 181 -3.58 7.96 8.91
N TYR A 182 -3.97 8.03 7.66
CA TYR A 182 -3.16 8.67 6.64
C TYR A 182 -4.04 9.38 5.63
N TYR A 183 -3.49 10.41 5.02
CA TYR A 183 -4.14 11.07 3.90
C TYR A 183 -3.69 10.38 2.59
N PRO A 184 -4.60 9.74 1.84
CA PRO A 184 -4.23 9.03 0.63
C PRO A 184 -3.71 9.99 -0.43
N GLN A 185 -2.67 9.58 -1.15
CA GLN A 185 -2.16 10.35 -2.28
C GLN A 185 -3.22 10.40 -3.39
N LYS A 186 -3.58 11.62 -3.78
CA LYS A 186 -4.59 11.84 -4.82
C LYS A 186 -3.99 11.60 -6.20
N ARG A 187 -4.80 10.99 -7.06
CA ARG A 187 -4.58 11.02 -8.49
C ARG A 187 -5.13 12.34 -9.02
N ILE A 188 -4.30 13.11 -9.72
CA ILE A 188 -4.66 14.43 -10.24
C ILE A 188 -4.43 14.42 -11.73
N VAL A 189 -5.38 14.96 -12.49
CA VAL A 189 -5.25 15.18 -13.94
C VAL A 189 -5.60 16.64 -14.22
N ASN A 190 -4.73 17.32 -14.94
CA ASN A 190 -4.91 18.71 -15.33
C ASN A 190 -4.80 18.84 -16.84
N LEU A 191 -5.56 19.76 -17.38
CA LEU A 191 -5.42 20.30 -18.75
C LEU A 191 -5.01 21.75 -18.64
N GLY A 192 -4.09 22.18 -19.47
CA GLY A 192 -3.59 23.53 -19.42
C GLY A 192 -3.16 24.05 -20.79
N LEU A 193 -3.01 25.36 -20.84
CA LEU A 193 -2.47 26.05 -21.99
C LEU A 193 -1.43 27.08 -21.53
N SER A 194 -0.41 27.28 -22.35
CA SER A 194 0.63 28.30 -22.14
C SER A 194 0.69 29.19 -23.37
N LEU A 195 0.58 30.50 -23.19
CA LEU A 195 0.57 31.52 -24.23
C LEU A 195 1.76 32.46 -24.04
N SER A 196 2.41 32.85 -25.15
CA SER A 196 3.37 33.95 -25.22
C SER A 196 2.97 34.89 -26.33
N PHE A 197 3.01 36.19 -26.04
CA PHE A 197 2.69 37.28 -26.98
C PHE A 197 3.94 38.01 -27.38
#